data_fb9ca24a0ac2e4c78cb2bedb167c9e95
#
_entry.id   fb9ca24a0ac2e4c78cb2bedb167c9e95
#
_cell.length_a   1.000
_cell.length_b   1.000
_cell.length_c   1.000
_cell.angle_alpha   90.00
_cell.angle_beta   90.00
_cell.angle_gamma   90.00
#
_symmetry.space_group_name_H-M   'P 1'
#
loop_
_entity.id
_entity.type
_entity.pdbx_description
1 polymer ?
#
loop_
_entity_poly.entity_id
_entity_poly.type
_entity_poly.pdbx_seq_one_letter_code
_entity_poly.pdbx_strand_id
1 'polypeptide(L)'
;GRQREIADMLVETVPPHRLRALFGLPPGAHGAPEDAASVFVCFSDFESAARDDAHLSVTEAERAGFEASLDLGDQLWLTRGFIGPPVVFVRTEEQAAALRDSPVRDEWADAYYALVSRHDEFGYLGRGDIAIHVDSQENFETTSAGNWMYYFTWAPP
;
A
#
# COMPACT_ATOMS: atom_id res chain seq x y z
N GLY A 1 -5.12 12.05 27.61
CA GLY A 1 -5.99 11.64 26.50
C GLY A 1 -5.89 10.14 26.27
N ARG A 2 -6.72 9.57 25.43
CA ARG A 2 -6.90 8.12 25.22
C ARG A 2 -5.61 7.32 24.93
N GLN A 3 -4.64 7.94 24.25
CA GLN A 3 -3.32 7.33 24.03
C GLN A 3 -2.59 7.04 25.35
N ARG A 4 -2.67 7.96 26.30
CA ARG A 4 -2.02 7.81 27.59
C ARG A 4 -2.68 6.73 28.45
N GLU A 5 -4.01 6.66 28.43
CA GLU A 5 -4.78 5.61 29.12
C GLU A 5 -4.42 4.20 28.62
N ILE A 6 -4.21 4.06 27.31
CA ILE A 6 -3.78 2.77 26.72
C ILE A 6 -2.32 2.47 27.05
N ALA A 7 -1.43 3.46 27.03
CA ALA A 7 -0.04 3.29 27.43
C ALA A 7 0.06 2.88 28.92
N ASP A 8 -0.69 3.52 29.80
CA ASP A 8 -0.79 3.18 31.22
C ASP A 8 -1.27 1.72 31.37
N MET A 9 -2.35 1.35 30.70
CA MET A 9 -2.91 -0.01 30.72
C MET A 9 -1.90 -1.06 30.22
N LEU A 10 -1.18 -0.79 29.13
CA LEU A 10 -0.14 -1.69 28.61
C LEU A 10 0.97 -1.92 29.60
N VAL A 11 1.49 -0.86 30.21
CA VAL A 11 2.60 -0.96 31.18
C VAL A 11 2.17 -1.67 32.47
N GLU A 12 0.91 -1.46 32.91
CA GLU A 12 0.36 -2.12 34.10
C GLU A 12 0.03 -3.61 33.86
N THR A 13 -0.43 -3.96 32.65
CA THR A 13 -0.98 -5.29 32.37
C THR A 13 0.06 -6.25 31.77
N VAL A 14 1.00 -5.74 30.98
CA VAL A 14 1.99 -6.56 30.26
C VAL A 14 3.33 -6.58 31.00
N PRO A 15 3.83 -7.76 31.41
CA PRO A 15 5.12 -7.88 32.07
C PRO A 15 6.26 -7.27 31.24
N PRO A 16 7.26 -6.62 31.86
CA PRO A 16 8.34 -5.92 31.15
C PRO A 16 9.08 -6.76 30.11
N HIS A 17 9.26 -8.07 30.37
CA HIS A 17 9.91 -8.97 29.41
C HIS A 17 9.06 -9.20 28.14
N ARG A 18 7.73 -9.17 28.26
CA ARG A 18 6.82 -9.28 27.09
C ARG A 18 6.72 -7.96 26.34
N LEU A 19 6.72 -6.83 27.05
CA LEU A 19 6.82 -5.52 26.39
C LEU A 19 8.10 -5.43 25.56
N ARG A 20 9.25 -5.87 26.10
CA ARG A 20 10.50 -5.92 25.33
C ARG A 20 10.40 -6.76 24.06
N ALA A 21 9.74 -7.91 24.15
CA ALA A 21 9.54 -8.78 22.98
C ALA A 21 8.63 -8.11 21.92
N LEU A 22 7.57 -7.41 22.33
CA LEU A 22 6.69 -6.67 21.44
C LEU A 22 7.44 -5.55 20.68
N PHE A 23 8.40 -4.90 21.33
CA PHE A 23 9.24 -3.85 20.70
C PHE A 23 10.50 -4.41 20.00
N GLY A 24 10.63 -5.74 19.87
CA GLY A 24 11.78 -6.37 19.20
C GLY A 24 13.12 -6.13 19.92
N LEU A 25 13.11 -5.80 21.21
CA LEU A 25 14.32 -5.49 21.98
C LEU A 25 14.98 -6.78 22.51
N PRO A 26 16.28 -6.97 22.29
CA PRO A 26 16.98 -8.13 22.80
C PRO A 26 17.01 -8.15 24.34
N PRO A 27 17.17 -9.33 24.96
CA PRO A 27 17.34 -9.43 26.39
C PRO A 27 18.54 -8.58 26.87
N GLY A 28 18.29 -7.70 27.85
CA GLY A 28 19.35 -6.82 28.41
C GLY A 28 19.53 -5.49 27.68
N ALA A 29 18.77 -5.19 26.62
CA ALA A 29 18.80 -3.87 26.00
C ALA A 29 18.34 -2.79 26.99
N HIS A 30 19.13 -1.72 27.11
CA HIS A 30 18.70 -0.51 27.79
C HIS A 30 17.67 0.21 26.93
N GLY A 31 16.58 0.70 27.53
CA GLY A 31 15.55 1.49 26.83
C GLY A 31 14.20 0.81 26.63
N ALA A 32 13.93 -0.31 27.32
CA ALA A 32 12.54 -0.77 27.41
C ALA A 32 11.70 0.30 28.14
N PRO A 33 10.46 0.56 27.71
CA PRO A 33 9.59 1.49 28.41
C PRO A 33 9.36 0.99 29.85
N GLU A 34 9.90 1.74 30.82
CA GLU A 34 9.72 1.46 32.25
C GLU A 34 8.50 2.18 32.80
N ASP A 35 8.00 3.17 32.07
CA ASP A 35 6.78 3.91 32.39
C ASP A 35 5.96 4.20 31.14
N ALA A 36 4.71 4.56 31.34
CA ALA A 36 3.77 4.92 30.26
C ALA A 36 4.19 6.15 29.46
N ALA A 37 5.07 7.00 29.98
CA ALA A 37 5.55 8.19 29.30
C ALA A 37 6.53 7.87 28.17
N SER A 38 7.17 6.70 28.25
CA SER A 38 8.07 6.19 27.20
C SER A 38 7.38 5.35 26.13
N VAL A 39 6.06 5.09 26.28
CA VAL A 39 5.26 4.34 25.29
C VAL A 39 4.51 5.31 24.38
N PHE A 40 4.92 5.37 23.12
CA PHE A 40 4.16 6.09 22.10
C PHE A 40 3.18 5.13 21.42
N VAL A 41 1.87 5.36 21.65
CA VAL A 41 0.81 4.54 21.05
C VAL A 41 0.28 5.26 19.81
N CYS A 42 0.53 4.70 18.64
CA CYS A 42 -0.13 5.10 17.41
C CYS A 42 -1.43 4.33 17.26
N PHE A 43 -2.53 5.05 17.05
CA PHE A 43 -3.76 4.45 16.58
C PHE A 43 -3.79 4.55 15.06
N SER A 44 -3.84 3.42 14.40
CA SER A 44 -4.31 3.33 13.03
C SER A 44 -5.66 2.62 13.04
N ASP A 45 -6.48 2.90 12.05
CA ASP A 45 -7.64 2.09 11.78
C ASP A 45 -7.17 0.70 11.35
N PHE A 46 -7.58 -0.33 12.10
CA PHE A 46 -7.16 -1.70 11.83
C PHE A 46 -7.61 -2.15 10.43
N GLU A 47 -8.79 -1.76 10.00
CA GLU A 47 -9.31 -2.08 8.67
C GLU A 47 -8.40 -1.50 7.57
N SER A 48 -8.04 -0.21 7.69
CA SER A 48 -7.10 0.43 6.75
C SER A 48 -5.74 -0.26 6.74
N ALA A 49 -5.20 -0.58 7.91
CA ALA A 49 -3.92 -1.27 8.02
C ALA A 49 -3.96 -2.68 7.41
N ALA A 50 -5.05 -3.42 7.59
CA ALA A 50 -5.22 -4.74 7.02
C ALA A 50 -5.37 -4.70 5.49
N ARG A 51 -6.08 -3.70 4.96
CA ARG A 51 -6.16 -3.44 3.50
C ARG A 51 -4.79 -3.14 2.91
N ASP A 52 -4.02 -2.26 3.57
CA ASP A 52 -2.67 -1.91 3.15
C ASP A 52 -1.75 -3.13 3.14
N ASP A 53 -1.83 -3.98 4.18
CA ASP A 53 -1.05 -5.21 4.31
C ASP A 53 -1.36 -6.20 3.18
N ALA A 54 -2.63 -6.34 2.78
CA ALA A 54 -3.02 -7.17 1.65
C ALA A 54 -2.34 -6.72 0.34
N HIS A 55 -2.30 -5.41 0.08
CA HIS A 55 -1.60 -4.87 -1.09
C HIS A 55 -0.08 -5.05 -1.03
N LEU A 56 0.52 -4.88 0.15
CA LEU A 56 1.95 -5.04 0.37
C LEU A 56 2.39 -6.50 0.27
N SER A 57 1.49 -7.44 0.57
CA SER A 57 1.74 -8.87 0.52
C SER A 57 1.75 -9.45 -0.89
N VAL A 58 1.31 -8.69 -1.90
CA VAL A 58 1.40 -9.11 -3.31
C VAL A 58 2.87 -9.23 -3.71
N THR A 59 3.27 -10.43 -4.07
CA THR A 59 4.66 -10.76 -4.44
C THR A 59 5.06 -10.17 -5.79
N GLU A 60 6.36 -10.06 -6.04
CA GLU A 60 6.89 -9.59 -7.34
C GLU A 60 6.44 -10.51 -8.50
N ALA A 61 6.42 -11.83 -8.29
CA ALA A 61 5.97 -12.78 -9.30
C ALA A 61 4.48 -12.60 -9.65
N GLU A 62 3.64 -12.31 -8.65
CA GLU A 62 2.23 -12.03 -8.86
C GLU A 62 2.01 -10.69 -9.57
N ARG A 63 2.81 -9.67 -9.25
CA ARG A 63 2.79 -8.38 -9.97
C ARG A 63 3.16 -8.57 -11.43
N ALA A 64 4.22 -9.32 -11.72
CA ALA A 64 4.62 -9.64 -13.08
C ALA A 64 3.53 -10.41 -13.85
N GLY A 65 2.83 -11.33 -13.15
CA GLY A 65 1.66 -12.02 -13.71
C GLY A 65 0.51 -11.08 -14.04
N PHE A 66 0.24 -10.12 -13.16
CA PHE A 66 -0.75 -9.07 -13.41
C PHE A 66 -0.34 -8.19 -14.60
N GLU A 67 0.90 -7.73 -14.66
CA GLU A 67 1.42 -6.93 -15.78
C GLU A 67 1.26 -7.66 -17.12
N ALA A 68 1.59 -8.96 -17.15
CA ALA A 68 1.40 -9.78 -18.34
C ALA A 68 -0.07 -9.91 -18.77
N SER A 69 -1.00 -9.87 -17.80
CA SER A 69 -2.45 -9.94 -18.07
C SER A 69 -3.06 -8.65 -18.63
N LEU A 70 -2.34 -7.52 -18.57
CA LEU A 70 -2.80 -6.25 -19.14
C LEU A 70 -2.88 -6.26 -20.66
N ASP A 71 -2.15 -7.16 -21.31
CA ASP A 71 -2.07 -7.34 -22.79
C ASP A 71 -1.72 -6.04 -23.55
N LEU A 72 -0.88 -5.22 -22.96
CA LEU A 72 -0.46 -3.93 -23.54
C LEU A 72 0.81 -4.05 -24.41
N GLY A 73 1.54 -5.18 -24.32
CA GLY A 73 2.77 -5.37 -25.06
C GLY A 73 3.76 -4.22 -24.89
N ASP A 74 4.29 -3.70 -26.00
CA ASP A 74 5.27 -2.61 -26.00
C ASP A 74 4.70 -1.25 -25.56
N GLN A 75 3.38 -1.12 -25.44
CA GLN A 75 2.75 0.11 -24.92
C GLN A 75 2.94 0.24 -23.42
N LEU A 76 3.02 -0.86 -22.68
CA LEU A 76 3.29 -0.83 -21.26
C LEU A 76 4.71 -0.32 -21.00
N TRP A 77 4.83 0.75 -20.20
CA TRP A 77 6.11 1.17 -19.68
C TRP A 77 6.42 0.43 -18.37
N LEU A 78 5.54 0.54 -17.38
CA LEU A 78 5.60 -0.19 -16.11
C LEU A 78 4.27 -0.11 -15.36
N THR A 79 4.13 -0.89 -14.29
CA THR A 79 3.13 -0.63 -13.25
C THR A 79 3.82 -0.19 -11.96
N ARG A 80 3.21 0.74 -11.23
CA ARG A 80 3.76 1.22 -9.96
C ARG A 80 2.70 1.74 -9.01
N GLY A 81 2.86 1.39 -7.73
CA GLY A 81 2.09 1.94 -6.62
C GLY A 81 2.92 1.87 -5.34
N PHE A 82 2.57 2.68 -4.33
CA PHE A 82 3.16 2.55 -2.99
C PHE A 82 2.32 1.63 -2.12
N ILE A 83 1.06 2.00 -1.94
CA ILE A 83 0.06 1.26 -1.18
C ILE A 83 -1.23 1.34 -1.99
N GLY A 84 -1.88 0.19 -2.20
CA GLY A 84 -3.09 0.14 -2.99
C GLY A 84 -2.89 -0.38 -4.42
N PRO A 85 -3.91 -0.24 -5.28
CA PRO A 85 -3.85 -0.65 -6.68
C PRO A 85 -2.72 0.08 -7.42
N PRO A 86 -1.99 -0.59 -8.32
CA PRO A 86 -0.95 0.07 -9.10
C PRO A 86 -1.55 1.02 -10.13
N VAL A 87 -0.81 2.08 -10.44
CA VAL A 87 -1.01 2.88 -11.64
C VAL A 87 -0.38 2.13 -12.81
N VAL A 88 -1.10 2.00 -13.90
CA VAL A 88 -0.60 1.42 -15.16
C VAL A 88 -0.04 2.57 -16.00
N PHE A 89 1.26 2.56 -16.23
CA PHE A 89 1.93 3.56 -17.05
C PHE A 89 2.17 3.02 -18.45
N VAL A 90 1.58 3.70 -19.42
CA VAL A 90 1.89 3.50 -20.84
C VAL A 90 2.92 4.51 -21.33
N ARG A 91 3.40 4.39 -22.56
CA ARG A 91 4.51 5.22 -23.03
C ARG A 91 4.08 6.64 -23.36
N THR A 92 2.92 6.83 -24.01
CA THR A 92 2.49 8.14 -24.50
C THR A 92 1.18 8.58 -23.86
N GLU A 93 0.98 9.89 -23.82
CA GLU A 93 -0.27 10.48 -23.31
C GLU A 93 -1.48 10.13 -24.20
N GLU A 94 -1.28 9.96 -25.49
CA GLU A 94 -2.34 9.50 -26.40
C GLU A 94 -2.83 8.09 -26.02
N GLN A 95 -1.91 7.18 -25.72
CA GLN A 95 -2.25 5.83 -25.26
C GLN A 95 -2.97 5.88 -23.90
N ALA A 96 -2.49 6.69 -22.97
CA ALA A 96 -3.12 6.86 -21.66
C ALA A 96 -4.54 7.41 -21.79
N ALA A 97 -4.75 8.43 -22.60
CA ALA A 97 -6.06 9.04 -22.84
C ALA A 97 -7.06 8.02 -23.44
N ALA A 98 -6.62 7.21 -24.38
CA ALA A 98 -7.45 6.15 -24.96
C ALA A 98 -7.89 5.07 -23.96
N LEU A 99 -7.05 4.80 -22.95
CA LEU A 99 -7.29 3.77 -21.94
C LEU A 99 -8.09 4.28 -20.74
N ARG A 100 -8.00 5.58 -20.38
CA ARG A 100 -8.67 6.15 -19.21
C ARG A 100 -10.17 5.95 -19.22
N ASP A 101 -10.81 6.05 -20.39
CA ASP A 101 -12.25 5.87 -20.54
C ASP A 101 -12.63 4.48 -21.11
N SER A 102 -11.64 3.60 -21.27
CA SER A 102 -11.87 2.25 -21.81
C SER A 102 -12.44 1.31 -20.76
N PRO A 103 -13.42 0.46 -21.11
CA PRO A 103 -13.94 -0.59 -20.23
C PRO A 103 -12.89 -1.62 -19.79
N VAL A 104 -11.77 -1.72 -20.50
CA VAL A 104 -10.67 -2.62 -20.15
C VAL A 104 -10.10 -2.35 -18.74
N ARG A 105 -10.23 -1.11 -18.25
CA ARG A 105 -9.83 -0.77 -16.88
C ARG A 105 -10.61 -1.55 -15.82
N ASP A 106 -11.88 -1.81 -16.07
CA ASP A 106 -12.69 -2.63 -15.17
C ASP A 106 -12.25 -4.09 -15.17
N GLU A 107 -11.85 -4.62 -16.33
CA GLU A 107 -11.26 -5.95 -16.45
C GLU A 107 -9.93 -6.04 -15.68
N TRP A 108 -9.08 -5.03 -15.77
CA TRP A 108 -7.84 -4.96 -15.00
C TRP A 108 -8.08 -4.83 -13.50
N ALA A 109 -9.10 -4.05 -13.11
CA ALA A 109 -9.48 -3.93 -11.72
C ALA A 109 -10.05 -5.24 -11.16
N ASP A 110 -10.80 -6.01 -11.95
CA ASP A 110 -11.26 -7.35 -11.61
C ASP A 110 -10.08 -8.31 -11.43
N ALA A 111 -9.14 -8.29 -12.36
CA ALA A 111 -7.93 -9.11 -12.30
C ALA A 111 -7.06 -8.78 -11.08
N TYR A 112 -6.87 -7.50 -10.79
CA TYR A 112 -6.11 -7.06 -9.62
C TYR A 112 -6.85 -7.38 -8.30
N TYR A 113 -8.17 -7.21 -8.26
CA TYR A 113 -8.97 -7.60 -7.11
C TYR A 113 -8.86 -9.11 -6.84
N ALA A 114 -8.98 -9.94 -7.88
CA ALA A 114 -8.82 -11.39 -7.75
C ALA A 114 -7.41 -11.78 -7.26
N LEU A 115 -6.41 -10.97 -7.55
CA LEU A 115 -5.04 -11.12 -7.06
C LEU A 115 -4.95 -10.75 -5.57
N VAL A 116 -5.28 -9.51 -5.21
CA VAL A 116 -5.06 -8.97 -3.87
C VAL A 116 -5.98 -9.61 -2.82
N SER A 117 -7.19 -10.01 -3.19
CA SER A 117 -8.14 -10.68 -2.28
C SER A 117 -7.61 -12.02 -1.71
N ARG A 118 -6.61 -12.64 -2.35
CA ARG A 118 -5.94 -13.83 -1.81
C ARG A 118 -5.07 -13.53 -0.60
N HIS A 119 -4.67 -12.27 -0.44
CA HIS A 119 -3.87 -11.74 0.66
C HIS A 119 -4.72 -11.01 1.70
N ASP A 120 -6.01 -10.81 1.45
CA ASP A 120 -6.94 -10.16 2.38
C ASP A 120 -7.45 -11.17 3.41
N GLU A 121 -6.67 -11.38 4.47
CA GLU A 121 -6.97 -12.32 5.56
C GLU A 121 -8.31 -12.01 6.25
N PHE A 122 -8.69 -10.73 6.31
CA PHE A 122 -9.85 -10.27 7.08
C PHE A 122 -11.08 -9.99 6.22
N GLY A 123 -10.98 -10.05 4.90
CA GLY A 123 -12.09 -9.79 3.99
C GLY A 123 -12.56 -8.33 3.98
N TYR A 124 -11.66 -7.39 4.20
CA TYR A 124 -11.98 -5.96 4.21
C TYR A 124 -11.92 -5.30 2.83
N LEU A 125 -11.28 -5.93 1.84
CA LEU A 125 -11.23 -5.42 0.49
C LEU A 125 -12.48 -5.81 -0.29
N GLY A 126 -13.21 -4.81 -0.77
CA GLY A 126 -14.27 -5.01 -1.76
C GLY A 126 -13.77 -4.72 -3.18
N ARG A 127 -14.42 -5.31 -4.20
CA ARG A 127 -14.10 -4.98 -5.60
C ARG A 127 -14.24 -3.48 -5.89
N GLY A 128 -15.18 -2.79 -5.23
CA GLY A 128 -15.39 -1.35 -5.37
C GLY A 128 -14.26 -0.48 -4.81
N ASP A 129 -13.37 -1.04 -4.00
CA ASP A 129 -12.20 -0.34 -3.47
C ASP A 129 -11.02 -0.35 -4.46
N ILE A 130 -11.14 -1.13 -5.55
CA ILE A 130 -10.08 -1.28 -6.54
C ILE A 130 -10.40 -0.45 -7.78
N ALA A 131 -9.64 0.62 -7.96
CA ALA A 131 -9.66 1.43 -9.16
C ALA A 131 -8.26 1.43 -9.80
N ILE A 132 -8.17 1.03 -11.07
CA ILE A 132 -6.90 1.10 -11.82
C ILE A 132 -6.80 2.47 -12.47
N HIS A 133 -5.76 3.20 -12.11
CA HIS A 133 -5.41 4.45 -12.76
C HIS A 133 -4.47 4.21 -13.92
N VAL A 134 -4.61 5.00 -14.97
CA VAL A 134 -3.75 4.94 -16.15
C VAL A 134 -3.09 6.30 -16.35
N ASP A 135 -1.78 6.28 -16.50
CA ASP A 135 -1.01 7.48 -16.82
C ASP A 135 0.07 7.15 -17.86
N SER A 136 0.83 8.16 -18.28
CA SER A 136 1.88 7.99 -19.29
C SER A 136 3.25 8.31 -18.75
N GLN A 137 4.27 7.70 -19.36
CA GLN A 137 5.67 8.07 -19.15
C GLN A 137 5.88 9.55 -19.48
N GLU A 138 5.29 10.03 -20.57
CA GLU A 138 5.38 11.43 -20.99
C GLU A 138 4.85 12.40 -19.92
N ASN A 139 3.67 12.10 -19.34
CA ASN A 139 3.11 12.92 -18.26
C ASN A 139 3.98 12.84 -17.01
N PHE A 140 4.43 11.67 -16.62
CA PHE A 140 5.33 11.49 -15.48
C PHE A 140 6.63 12.31 -15.63
N GLU A 141 7.27 12.28 -16.81
CA GLU A 141 8.48 13.03 -17.06
C GLU A 141 8.25 14.54 -17.08
N THR A 142 7.11 14.98 -17.64
CA THR A 142 6.78 16.39 -17.80
C THR A 142 6.33 17.02 -16.48
N THR A 143 5.42 16.38 -15.75
CA THR A 143 4.81 16.98 -14.54
C THR A 143 5.61 16.72 -13.29
N SER A 144 6.30 15.59 -13.21
CA SER A 144 7.03 15.16 -12.01
C SER A 144 8.55 15.20 -12.18
N ALA A 145 9.05 15.66 -13.34
CA ALA A 145 10.47 15.68 -13.69
C ALA A 145 11.16 14.32 -13.44
N GLY A 146 10.44 13.21 -13.63
CA GLY A 146 10.94 11.86 -13.39
C GLY A 146 11.06 11.47 -11.90
N ASN A 147 10.45 12.23 -10.99
CA ASN A 147 10.55 12.00 -9.56
C ASN A 147 9.29 11.30 -9.02
N TRP A 148 9.41 10.02 -8.64
CA TRP A 148 8.31 9.21 -8.11
C TRP A 148 7.73 9.75 -6.80
N MET A 149 8.57 10.28 -5.90
CA MET A 149 8.09 10.86 -4.65
C MET A 149 7.19 12.06 -4.94
N TYR A 150 7.61 12.90 -5.89
CA TYR A 150 6.82 14.06 -6.30
C TYR A 150 5.50 13.63 -6.94
N TYR A 151 5.54 12.66 -7.86
CA TYR A 151 4.34 12.15 -8.54
C TYR A 151 3.27 11.67 -7.55
N PHE A 152 3.62 10.80 -6.60
CA PHE A 152 2.66 10.23 -5.66
C PHE A 152 2.26 11.15 -4.50
N THR A 153 3.02 12.20 -4.23
CA THR A 153 2.73 13.12 -3.12
C THR A 153 1.99 14.38 -3.57
N TRP A 154 2.36 14.92 -4.74
CA TRP A 154 1.90 16.24 -5.19
C TRP A 154 1.05 16.21 -6.46
N ALA A 155 1.18 15.17 -7.25
CA ALA A 155 0.41 14.96 -8.46
C ALA A 155 -0.20 13.55 -8.46
N PRO A 156 -1.05 13.20 -7.46
CA PRO A 156 -1.68 11.89 -7.46
C PRO A 156 -2.58 11.75 -8.68
N PRO A 157 -2.69 10.55 -9.23
CA PRO A 157 -3.53 10.24 -10.38
C PRO A 157 -5.02 10.43 -10.08
#